data_81a6bc55fd81545f7f4f3791531b107a
#
_entry.id   81a6bc55fd81545f7f4f3791531b107a
#
_cell.length_a   1.000
_cell.length_b   1.000
_cell.length_c   1.000
_cell.angle_alpha   90.00
_cell.angle_beta   90.00
_cell.angle_gamma   90.00
#
_symmetry.space_group_name_H-M   'P 1'
#
loop_
_entity.id
_entity.type
_entity.pdbx_description
1 polymer ?
#
loop_
_entity_poly.entity_id
_entity_poly.type
_entity_poly.pdbx_seq_one_letter_code
_entity_poly.pdbx_strand_id
1 'polypeptide(L)'
;MKIAAGVFIALHGLVHAMYVGQALRWFELREGMTWPDGAALLPVFSNTTLHVIAAISIGVSSLALVVGGVGIALDAGWGRPVTLAAAVAASVFHILLWNGDIRTAAEQGLYGVIINIVIVVWILATG
;
A
#
# COMPACT_ATOMS: atom_id res chain seq x y z
N MET A 1 10.52 -21.30 -4.50
CA MET A 1 10.31 -20.17 -3.58
C MET A 1 10.03 -18.85 -4.30
N LYS A 2 10.77 -18.45 -5.34
CA LYS A 2 10.56 -17.16 -6.04
C LYS A 2 9.15 -16.98 -6.61
N ILE A 3 8.59 -18.01 -7.26
CA ILE A 3 7.24 -17.96 -7.82
C ILE A 3 6.20 -17.70 -6.72
N ALA A 4 6.24 -18.46 -5.63
CA ALA A 4 5.30 -18.28 -4.53
C ALA A 4 5.42 -16.90 -3.88
N ALA A 5 6.64 -16.42 -3.67
CA ALA A 5 6.88 -15.08 -3.14
C ALA A 5 6.39 -13.98 -4.10
N GLY A 6 6.68 -14.11 -5.39
CA GLY A 6 6.23 -13.17 -6.40
C GLY A 6 4.71 -13.12 -6.53
N VAL A 7 4.04 -14.28 -6.53
CA VAL A 7 2.57 -14.36 -6.53
C VAL A 7 1.98 -13.71 -5.27
N PHE A 8 2.53 -14.02 -4.10
CA PHE A 8 2.09 -13.41 -2.85
C PHE A 8 2.20 -11.88 -2.90
N ILE A 9 3.33 -11.34 -3.36
CA ILE A 9 3.56 -9.90 -3.47
C ILE A 9 2.59 -9.27 -4.48
N ALA A 10 2.35 -9.91 -5.62
CA ALA A 10 1.39 -9.43 -6.61
C ALA A 10 -0.04 -9.38 -6.04
N LEU A 11 -0.47 -10.42 -5.33
CA LEU A 11 -1.77 -10.46 -4.67
C LEU A 11 -1.87 -9.41 -3.56
N HIS A 12 -0.80 -9.20 -2.80
CA HIS A 12 -0.74 -8.14 -1.80
C HIS A 12 -0.88 -6.74 -2.43
N GLY A 13 -0.26 -6.52 -3.59
CA GLY A 13 -0.46 -5.30 -4.37
C GLY A 13 -1.92 -5.09 -4.78
N LEU A 14 -2.63 -6.15 -5.18
CA LEU A 14 -4.07 -6.06 -5.48
C LEU A 14 -4.91 -5.71 -4.25
N VAL A 15 -4.53 -6.20 -3.06
CA VAL A 15 -5.20 -5.79 -1.81
C VAL A 15 -5.01 -4.29 -1.56
N HIS A 16 -3.83 -3.74 -1.81
CA HIS A 16 -3.62 -2.29 -1.74
C HIS A 16 -4.53 -1.51 -2.70
N ALA A 17 -4.90 -2.07 -3.85
CA ALA A 17 -5.83 -1.44 -4.79
C ALA A 17 -7.23 -1.19 -4.18
N MET A 18 -7.64 -1.94 -3.15
CA MET A 18 -8.89 -1.69 -2.42
C MET A 18 -8.92 -0.30 -1.79
N TYR A 19 -7.78 0.21 -1.33
CA TYR A 19 -7.68 1.56 -0.77
C TYR A 19 -7.86 2.64 -1.83
N VAL A 20 -7.52 2.37 -3.08
CA VAL A 20 -7.86 3.26 -4.20
C VAL A 20 -9.37 3.36 -4.36
N GLY A 21 -10.09 2.24 -4.29
CA GLY A 21 -11.56 2.22 -4.33
C GLY A 21 -12.18 3.03 -3.18
N GLN A 22 -11.64 2.94 -1.97
CA GLN A 22 -12.04 3.79 -0.85
C GLN A 22 -11.77 5.27 -1.11
N ALA A 23 -10.55 5.61 -1.57
CA ALA A 23 -10.16 6.98 -1.88
C ALA A 23 -11.05 7.60 -2.96
N LEU A 24 -11.49 6.81 -3.93
CA LEU A 24 -12.44 7.21 -4.98
C LEU A 24 -13.90 7.15 -4.54
N ARG A 25 -14.16 6.77 -3.28
CA ARG A 25 -15.50 6.67 -2.70
C ARG A 25 -16.41 5.65 -3.38
N TRP A 26 -15.84 4.58 -3.94
CA TRP A 26 -16.60 3.50 -4.56
C TRP A 26 -17.24 2.56 -3.54
N PHE A 27 -16.60 2.38 -2.39
CA PHE A 27 -17.09 1.59 -1.27
C PHE A 27 -16.40 2.00 0.04
N GLU A 28 -16.92 1.52 1.16
CA GLU A 28 -16.34 1.69 2.51
C GLU A 28 -15.91 0.33 3.05
N LEU A 29 -14.71 0.23 3.65
CA LEU A 29 -14.28 -1.00 4.34
C LEU A 29 -14.97 -1.16 5.69
N ARG A 30 -15.42 -0.07 6.27
CA ARG A 30 -16.19 0.00 7.49
C ARG A 30 -17.28 1.04 7.32
N GLU A 31 -18.51 0.69 7.70
CA GLU A 31 -19.66 1.59 7.59
C GLU A 31 -19.39 2.94 8.28
N GLY A 32 -19.65 4.01 7.57
CA GLY A 32 -19.43 5.38 8.05
C GLY A 32 -17.97 5.85 8.05
N MET A 33 -17.02 5.02 7.64
CA MET A 33 -15.62 5.41 7.55
C MET A 33 -15.29 5.96 6.17
N THR A 34 -14.78 7.18 6.13
CA THR A 34 -14.32 7.85 4.92
C THR A 34 -12.80 7.97 4.97
N TRP A 35 -12.10 7.11 4.26
CA TRP A 35 -10.65 7.16 4.19
C TRP A 35 -10.18 7.78 2.88
N PRO A 36 -9.19 8.67 2.91
CA PRO A 36 -8.35 9.12 4.02
C PRO A 36 -8.78 10.49 4.58
N ASP A 37 -9.85 10.60 5.29
CA ASP A 37 -10.25 11.86 5.91
C ASP A 37 -9.44 12.14 7.18
N GLY A 38 -9.09 13.42 7.41
CA GLY A 38 -8.49 13.89 8.66
C GLY A 38 -7.08 13.34 8.92
N ALA A 39 -6.24 13.18 7.90
CA ALA A 39 -4.87 12.70 8.05
C ALA A 39 -4.09 13.53 9.07
N ALA A 40 -3.64 12.89 10.16
CA ALA A 40 -3.02 13.57 11.30
C ALA A 40 -1.69 14.25 10.95
N LEU A 41 -0.91 13.66 10.02
CA LEU A 41 0.38 14.20 9.60
C LEU A 41 0.27 15.19 8.43
N LEU A 42 -0.90 15.34 7.84
CA LEU A 42 -1.15 16.22 6.71
C LEU A 42 -2.34 17.18 7.00
N PRO A 43 -2.34 17.90 8.14
CA PRO A 43 -3.50 18.67 8.58
C PRO A 43 -3.82 19.88 7.70
N VAL A 44 -2.87 20.31 6.88
CA VAL A 44 -3.05 21.47 5.97
C VAL A 44 -3.84 21.14 4.72
N PHE A 45 -4.01 19.85 4.39
CA PHE A 45 -4.73 19.42 3.20
C PHE A 45 -6.20 19.20 3.48
N SER A 46 -7.07 19.60 2.54
CA SER A 46 -8.49 19.27 2.58
C SER A 46 -8.71 17.76 2.37
N ASN A 47 -9.84 17.24 2.85
CA ASN A 47 -10.18 15.83 2.62
C ASN A 47 -10.24 15.48 1.13
N THR A 48 -10.75 16.38 0.29
CA THR A 48 -10.75 16.18 -1.18
C THR A 48 -9.33 16.00 -1.71
N THR A 49 -8.38 16.83 -1.28
CA THR A 49 -6.96 16.72 -1.66
C THR A 49 -6.36 15.41 -1.15
N LEU A 50 -6.65 15.02 0.09
CA LEU A 50 -6.18 13.75 0.66
C LEU A 50 -6.68 12.54 -0.15
N HIS A 51 -7.92 12.56 -0.61
CA HIS A 51 -8.47 11.50 -1.46
C HIS A 51 -7.74 11.40 -2.80
N VAL A 52 -7.39 12.53 -3.42
CA VAL A 52 -6.60 12.55 -4.67
C VAL A 52 -5.19 12.02 -4.43
N ILE A 53 -4.52 12.46 -3.36
CA ILE A 53 -3.19 11.98 -2.97
C ILE A 53 -3.24 10.46 -2.77
N ALA A 54 -4.22 9.96 -2.05
CA ALA A 54 -4.38 8.53 -1.79
C ALA A 54 -4.60 7.73 -3.08
N ALA A 55 -5.51 8.17 -3.93
CA ALA A 55 -5.80 7.48 -5.20
C ALA A 55 -4.55 7.35 -6.07
N ILE A 56 -3.77 8.42 -6.20
CA ILE A 56 -2.55 8.42 -7.02
C ILE A 56 -1.43 7.62 -6.34
N SER A 57 -1.11 7.92 -5.09
CA SER A 57 0.06 7.33 -4.40
C SER A 57 -0.13 5.84 -4.13
N ILE A 58 -1.29 5.45 -3.63
CA ILE A 58 -1.59 4.04 -3.38
C ILE A 58 -1.83 3.30 -4.69
N GLY A 59 -2.44 3.94 -5.68
CA GLY A 59 -2.61 3.35 -7.02
C GLY A 59 -1.29 3.02 -7.69
N VAL A 60 -0.34 3.95 -7.70
CA VAL A 60 1.00 3.73 -8.26
C VAL A 60 1.76 2.67 -7.47
N SER A 61 1.72 2.72 -6.14
CA SER A 61 2.39 1.72 -5.29
C SER A 61 1.80 0.32 -5.44
N SER A 62 0.48 0.22 -5.54
CA SER A 62 -0.24 -1.03 -5.80
C SER A 62 0.19 -1.65 -7.13
N LEU A 63 0.17 -0.87 -8.21
CA LEU A 63 0.62 -1.31 -9.53
C LEU A 63 2.08 -1.76 -9.50
N ALA A 64 2.95 -0.99 -8.84
CA ALA A 64 4.35 -1.32 -8.72
C ALA A 64 4.60 -2.60 -7.90
N LEU A 65 3.80 -2.88 -6.86
CA LEU A 65 3.85 -4.15 -6.13
C LEU A 65 3.45 -5.34 -7.03
N VAL A 66 2.39 -5.18 -7.83
CA VAL A 66 1.97 -6.22 -8.77
C VAL A 66 3.07 -6.49 -9.80
N VAL A 67 3.58 -5.45 -10.43
CA VAL A 67 4.65 -5.55 -11.44
C VAL A 67 5.91 -6.14 -10.81
N GLY A 68 6.34 -5.64 -9.65
CA GLY A 68 7.51 -6.14 -8.93
C GLY A 68 7.37 -7.61 -8.52
N GLY A 69 6.19 -8.01 -8.05
CA GLY A 69 5.87 -9.40 -7.72
C GLY A 69 5.97 -10.32 -8.94
N VAL A 70 5.43 -9.89 -10.08
CA VAL A 70 5.59 -10.62 -11.36
C VAL A 70 7.08 -10.71 -11.74
N GLY A 71 7.83 -9.63 -11.61
CA GLY A 71 9.27 -9.63 -11.87
C GLY A 71 10.04 -10.63 -11.00
N ILE A 72 9.70 -10.73 -9.73
CA ILE A 72 10.29 -11.74 -8.81
C ILE A 72 9.91 -13.15 -9.24
N ALA A 73 8.65 -13.40 -9.59
CA ALA A 73 8.18 -14.71 -10.03
C ALA A 73 8.91 -15.17 -11.31
N LEU A 74 9.19 -14.24 -12.22
CA LEU A 74 9.92 -14.47 -13.47
C LEU A 74 11.46 -14.44 -13.31
N ASP A 75 11.97 -14.26 -12.10
CA ASP A 75 13.40 -14.10 -11.81
C ASP A 75 14.08 -12.94 -12.56
N ALA A 76 13.32 -11.89 -12.82
CA ALA A 76 13.82 -10.69 -13.48
C ALA A 76 14.59 -9.80 -12.50
N GLY A 77 15.78 -9.33 -12.87
CA GLY A 77 16.65 -8.54 -12.00
C GLY A 77 16.01 -7.24 -11.47
N TRP A 78 15.04 -6.70 -12.19
CA TRP A 78 14.30 -5.50 -11.78
C TRP A 78 13.17 -5.76 -10.76
N GLY A 79 12.73 -7.02 -10.60
CA GLY A 79 11.59 -7.35 -9.73
C GLY A 79 11.80 -6.93 -8.28
N ARG A 80 12.99 -7.23 -7.71
CA ARG A 80 13.32 -6.91 -6.31
C ARG A 80 13.38 -5.40 -6.04
N PRO A 81 14.16 -4.59 -6.79
CA PRO A 81 14.22 -3.14 -6.53
C PRO A 81 12.86 -2.45 -6.73
N VAL A 82 12.06 -2.87 -7.71
CA VAL A 82 10.70 -2.32 -7.89
C VAL A 82 9.81 -2.66 -6.71
N THR A 83 9.81 -3.91 -6.25
CA THR A 83 9.03 -4.33 -5.07
C THR A 83 9.47 -3.58 -3.81
N LEU A 84 10.78 -3.43 -3.60
CA LEU A 84 11.32 -2.71 -2.45
C LEU A 84 10.82 -1.26 -2.42
N ALA A 85 10.99 -0.55 -3.54
CA ALA A 85 10.53 0.84 -3.65
C ALA A 85 9.01 0.96 -3.44
N ALA A 86 8.24 0.05 -4.02
CA ALA A 86 6.78 0.04 -3.91
C ALA A 86 6.31 -0.24 -2.48
N ALA A 87 6.90 -1.22 -1.78
CA ALA A 87 6.54 -1.55 -0.41
C ALA A 87 6.86 -0.40 0.56
N VAL A 88 8.01 0.24 0.39
CA VAL A 88 8.39 1.43 1.17
C VAL A 88 7.43 2.59 0.89
N ALA A 89 7.17 2.90 -0.37
CA ALA A 89 6.27 3.99 -0.75
C ALA A 89 4.84 3.76 -0.23
N ALA A 90 4.28 2.56 -0.41
CA ALA A 90 2.96 2.22 0.10
C ALA A 90 2.87 2.39 1.61
N SER A 91 3.88 1.94 2.37
CA SER A 91 3.92 2.10 3.82
C SER A 91 3.98 3.55 4.25
N VAL A 92 4.84 4.36 3.61
CA VAL A 92 4.96 5.79 3.89
C VAL A 92 3.63 6.50 3.66
N PHE A 93 2.97 6.25 2.53
CA PHE A 93 1.69 6.91 2.22
C PHE A 93 0.56 6.45 3.15
N HIS A 94 0.49 5.17 3.53
CA HIS A 94 -0.50 4.74 4.52
C HIS A 94 -0.28 5.42 5.88
N ILE A 95 0.97 5.60 6.31
CA ILE A 95 1.29 6.31 7.56
C ILE A 95 0.93 7.80 7.43
N LEU A 96 1.29 8.46 6.34
CA LEU A 96 0.98 9.88 6.10
C LEU A 96 -0.53 10.16 6.03
N LEU A 97 -1.31 9.20 5.52
CA LEU A 97 -2.74 9.33 5.32
C LEU A 97 -3.57 8.81 6.52
N TRP A 98 -2.90 8.29 7.55
CA TRP A 98 -3.58 7.82 8.76
C TRP A 98 -4.14 9.00 9.59
N ASN A 99 -5.36 8.85 10.10
CA ASN A 99 -6.01 9.88 10.90
C ASN A 99 -5.53 9.93 12.37
N GLY A 100 -4.64 9.05 12.79
CA GLY A 100 -4.10 8.98 14.15
C GLY A 100 -4.95 8.17 15.14
N ASP A 101 -6.11 7.66 14.75
CA ASP A 101 -6.96 6.83 15.61
C ASP A 101 -6.55 5.35 15.51
N ILE A 102 -5.95 4.83 16.59
CA ILE A 102 -5.49 3.45 16.65
C ILE A 102 -6.66 2.44 16.56
N ARG A 103 -7.87 2.83 16.93
CA ARG A 103 -9.04 1.94 16.87
C ARG A 103 -9.46 1.62 15.43
N THR A 104 -9.09 2.44 14.47
CA THR A 104 -9.38 2.28 13.04
C THR A 104 -8.13 2.05 12.20
N ALA A 105 -6.98 1.82 12.83
CA ALA A 105 -5.71 1.65 12.12
C ALA A 105 -5.73 0.43 11.16
N ALA A 106 -6.40 -0.66 11.55
CA ALA A 106 -6.50 -1.86 10.73
C ALA A 106 -7.19 -1.57 9.39
N GLU A 107 -8.30 -0.83 9.41
CA GLU A 107 -9.05 -0.42 8.21
C GLU A 107 -8.31 0.63 7.39
N GLN A 108 -7.34 1.31 7.96
CA GLN A 108 -6.51 2.33 7.30
C GLN A 108 -5.16 1.80 6.79
N GLY A 109 -4.98 0.50 6.74
CA GLY A 109 -3.82 -0.12 6.10
C GLY A 109 -2.72 -0.62 7.04
N LEU A 110 -2.95 -0.71 8.36
CA LEU A 110 -1.95 -1.21 9.32
C LEU A 110 -1.40 -2.58 8.94
N TYR A 111 -2.26 -3.55 8.61
CA TYR A 111 -1.82 -4.88 8.20
C TYR A 111 -1.02 -4.84 6.89
N GLY A 112 -1.40 -3.97 5.96
CA GLY A 112 -0.66 -3.74 4.73
C GLY A 112 0.75 -3.23 4.99
N VAL A 113 0.90 -2.29 5.92
CA VAL A 113 2.21 -1.77 6.35
C VAL A 113 3.06 -2.87 6.99
N ILE A 114 2.49 -3.69 7.87
CA ILE A 114 3.20 -4.81 8.51
C ILE A 114 3.70 -5.80 7.45
N ILE A 115 2.85 -6.18 6.50
CA ILE A 115 3.23 -7.08 5.40
C ILE A 115 4.32 -6.46 4.53
N ASN A 116 4.23 -5.17 4.22
CA ASN A 116 5.28 -4.46 3.48
C ASN A 116 6.63 -4.49 4.20
N ILE A 117 6.64 -4.31 5.52
CA ILE A 117 7.86 -4.42 6.33
C ILE A 117 8.47 -5.83 6.20
N VAL A 118 7.64 -6.88 6.28
CA VAL A 118 8.09 -8.26 6.10
C VAL A 118 8.68 -8.47 4.70
N ILE A 119 8.04 -7.93 3.66
CA ILE A 119 8.55 -7.99 2.27
C ILE A 119 9.91 -7.29 2.16
N VAL A 120 10.05 -6.08 2.72
CA VAL A 120 11.30 -5.31 2.72
C VAL A 120 12.41 -6.11 3.39
N VAL A 121 12.16 -6.62 4.61
CA VAL A 121 13.13 -7.43 5.35
C VAL A 121 13.54 -8.67 4.56
N TRP A 122 12.57 -9.39 3.98
CA TRP A 122 12.85 -10.57 3.15
C TRP A 122 13.72 -10.22 1.94
N ILE A 123 13.42 -9.14 1.22
CA ILE A 123 14.22 -8.70 0.07
C ILE A 123 15.66 -8.39 0.50
N LEU A 124 15.84 -7.63 1.58
CA LEU A 124 17.17 -7.24 2.06
C LEU A 124 17.98 -8.43 2.59
N ALA A 125 17.32 -9.38 3.25
CA ALA A 125 17.97 -10.56 3.82
C ALA A 125 18.37 -11.61 2.76
N THR A 126 17.71 -11.65 1.62
CA THR A 126 17.92 -12.65 0.55
C THR A 126 18.57 -12.10 -0.72
N GLY A 127 18.87 -10.83 -0.72
CA GLY A 127 19.50 -10.08 -1.84
C GLY A 127 21.02 -10.09 -1.81
#